data_7dd6fb91a9cbb49935d486914f667ca1
#
_entry.id   7dd6fb91a9cbb49935d486914f667ca1
#
_cell.length_a   1.000
_cell.length_b   1.000
_cell.length_c   1.000
_cell.angle_alpha   90.00
_cell.angle_beta   90.00
_cell.angle_gamma   90.00
#
_symmetry.space_group_name_H-M   'P 1'
#
loop_
_entity.id
_entity.type
_entity.pdbx_description
1 polymer ?
#
loop_
_entity_poly.entity_id
_entity_poly.type
_entity_poly.pdbx_seq_one_letter_code
_entity_poly.pdbx_strand_id
1 'polypeptide(L)'
;MKRLGLYGVAAAFMLAGALFSSCQLFQKPTGDGEAEAADTLVVEAFTYIDTASVISCHVYQRLAVDFPLPGDSTVLADSLREWFASAVEEHYMPLLGDETEPFRFSGDRSNMAELVKAAGEAGVERMSDELKLMAGEGFETEYNNDFEAKLGYQTDRFVTIETKYDIYTGGAHGAWIYKAATFRCRDGAAMGWNMLDLNQKDKIIALIKEGIKEYVSSSDNEVKTDEQLFECLMLWDDPDTPENELEFGLPLPATPPCLLSNGMFFCYQQYEIAPYALGLPMVTVPYDVIAPLLSAEGRELLDLK
;
A
#
# COMPACT_ATOMS: atom_id res chain seq x y z
N MET A 1 32.81 24.37 25.76
CA MET A 1 33.39 23.41 24.78
C MET A 1 33.72 22.11 25.49
N LYS A 2 32.85 21.12 25.45
CA LYS A 2 33.18 19.70 25.73
C LYS A 2 32.27 18.90 24.81
N ARG A 3 32.88 18.24 23.84
CA ARG A 3 32.23 17.28 22.95
C ARG A 3 31.93 16.03 23.79
N LEU A 4 30.66 15.69 23.99
CA LEU A 4 30.26 14.34 24.36
C LEU A 4 30.09 13.55 23.06
N GLY A 5 30.90 12.50 22.94
CA GLY A 5 30.73 11.54 21.84
C GLY A 5 29.48 10.69 22.11
N LEU A 6 28.57 10.67 21.15
CA LEU A 6 27.50 9.70 21.14
C LEU A 6 28.09 8.35 20.74
N TYR A 7 28.13 7.42 21.67
CA TYR A 7 28.36 6.01 21.38
C TYR A 7 27.00 5.42 20.93
N GLY A 8 26.90 5.16 19.64
CA GLY A 8 25.80 4.35 19.12
C GLY A 8 25.93 2.93 19.67
N VAL A 9 25.04 2.55 20.58
CA VAL A 9 24.86 1.16 20.98
C VAL A 9 23.95 0.51 19.96
N ALA A 10 24.55 -0.17 18.99
CA ALA A 10 23.84 -1.14 18.19
C ALA A 10 23.48 -2.32 19.11
N ALA A 11 22.31 -2.28 19.72
CA ALA A 11 21.74 -3.42 20.40
C ALA A 11 21.13 -4.36 19.36
N ALA A 12 21.91 -5.34 18.91
CA ALA A 12 21.39 -6.49 18.23
C ALA A 12 20.53 -7.29 19.21
N PHE A 13 19.26 -7.01 19.27
CA PHE A 13 18.29 -7.88 19.91
C PHE A 13 17.97 -9.03 18.96
N MET A 14 18.66 -10.16 19.13
CA MET A 14 18.12 -11.44 18.71
C MET A 14 16.93 -11.74 19.61
N LEU A 15 15.74 -11.29 19.21
CA LEU A 15 14.51 -11.85 19.72
C LEU A 15 14.27 -13.16 18.97
N ALA A 16 14.47 -14.28 19.68
CA ALA A 16 13.90 -15.56 19.29
C ALA A 16 12.38 -15.41 19.30
N GLY A 17 11.83 -15.03 18.17
CA GLY A 17 10.40 -14.95 17.93
C GLY A 17 9.84 -16.38 17.96
N ALA A 18 9.02 -16.68 18.95
CA ALA A 18 8.20 -17.87 18.98
C ALA A 18 7.35 -17.93 17.70
N LEU A 19 7.61 -18.92 16.88
CA LEU A 19 6.81 -19.31 15.72
C LEU A 19 5.37 -19.59 16.20
N PHE A 20 4.48 -18.60 16.06
CA PHE A 20 3.06 -18.92 15.97
C PHE A 20 2.79 -19.37 14.52
N SER A 21 3.00 -20.66 14.31
CA SER A 21 2.53 -21.38 13.14
C SER A 21 1.00 -21.39 13.18
N SER A 22 0.37 -20.47 12.49
CA SER A 22 -1.01 -20.65 12.07
C SER A 22 -1.00 -21.54 10.82
N CYS A 23 -0.85 -22.86 11.05
CA CYS A 23 -1.19 -23.85 10.03
C CYS A 23 -2.67 -23.74 9.71
N GLN A 24 -3.03 -22.96 8.69
CA GLN A 24 -4.27 -23.22 7.98
C GLN A 24 -4.02 -24.39 7.02
N LEU A 25 -4.75 -25.45 7.27
CA LEU A 25 -4.75 -26.68 6.49
C LEU A 25 -5.09 -26.38 5.03
N PHE A 26 -4.09 -26.44 4.17
CA PHE A 26 -4.31 -26.63 2.75
C PHE A 26 -4.83 -28.05 2.52
N GLN A 27 -6.09 -28.20 2.20
CA GLN A 27 -6.58 -29.43 1.59
C GLN A 27 -6.04 -29.50 0.15
N LYS A 28 -5.13 -30.43 -0.05
CA LYS A 28 -4.57 -30.77 -1.36
C LYS A 28 -5.69 -31.36 -2.23
N PRO A 29 -5.94 -30.82 -3.45
CA PRO A 29 -6.79 -31.50 -4.40
C PRO A 29 -6.09 -32.79 -4.84
N THR A 30 -6.77 -33.91 -4.71
CA THR A 30 -6.33 -35.20 -5.26
C THR A 30 -6.62 -35.19 -6.76
N GLY A 31 -5.60 -34.90 -7.55
CA GLY A 31 -5.59 -35.07 -8.99
C GLY A 31 -4.19 -35.52 -9.39
N ASP A 32 -4.06 -36.76 -9.88
CA ASP A 32 -2.83 -37.29 -10.41
C ASP A 32 -2.45 -36.56 -11.71
N GLY A 33 -1.63 -35.55 -11.58
CA GLY A 33 -0.89 -34.86 -12.61
C GLY A 33 0.33 -34.27 -11.92
N GLU A 34 1.54 -34.71 -12.31
CA GLU A 34 2.79 -34.09 -11.90
C GLU A 34 2.77 -32.63 -12.42
N ALA A 35 2.14 -31.72 -11.65
CA ALA A 35 2.40 -30.30 -11.77
C ALA A 35 3.77 -30.06 -11.13
N GLU A 36 4.74 -29.57 -11.91
CA GLU A 36 5.95 -28.96 -11.36
C GLU A 36 5.50 -28.03 -10.23
N ALA A 37 6.05 -28.25 -9.03
CA ALA A 37 5.75 -27.42 -7.88
C ALA A 37 6.14 -25.98 -8.27
N ALA A 38 5.15 -25.11 -8.39
CA ALA A 38 5.42 -23.69 -8.63
C ALA A 38 6.36 -23.23 -7.52
N ASP A 39 7.53 -22.69 -7.92
CA ASP A 39 8.49 -22.16 -6.98
C ASP A 39 7.82 -21.08 -6.14
N THR A 40 7.61 -21.38 -4.86
CA THR A 40 7.04 -20.40 -3.93
C THR A 40 8.04 -19.29 -3.76
N LEU A 41 7.66 -18.07 -4.08
CA LEU A 41 8.49 -16.88 -3.87
C LEU A 41 8.90 -16.81 -2.39
N VAL A 42 10.19 -16.80 -2.12
CA VAL A 42 10.74 -16.63 -0.78
C VAL A 42 11.18 -15.17 -0.62
N VAL A 43 10.80 -14.57 0.50
CA VAL A 43 11.13 -13.19 0.82
C VAL A 43 12.00 -13.11 2.07
N GLU A 44 12.80 -12.06 2.16
CA GLU A 44 13.56 -11.69 3.35
C GLU A 44 13.06 -10.33 3.84
N ALA A 45 12.90 -10.21 5.17
CA ALA A 45 12.42 -8.98 5.78
C ALA A 45 13.58 -8.03 6.09
N PHE A 46 13.47 -6.79 5.64
CA PHE A 46 14.39 -5.71 5.95
C PHE A 46 13.67 -4.66 6.80
N THR A 47 14.28 -4.24 7.89
CA THR A 47 13.69 -3.24 8.78
C THR A 47 14.71 -2.19 9.16
N TYR A 48 14.31 -0.93 9.05
CA TYR A 48 15.01 0.23 9.58
C TYR A 48 14.12 0.93 10.59
N ILE A 49 14.66 1.26 11.76
CA ILE A 49 13.98 2.05 12.79
C ILE A 49 14.98 3.06 13.32
N ASP A 50 14.59 4.31 13.38
CA ASP A 50 15.39 5.37 13.99
C ASP A 50 14.51 6.44 14.62
N THR A 51 15.10 7.19 15.53
CA THR A 51 14.46 8.30 16.25
C THR A 51 15.42 9.47 16.38
N ALA A 52 14.89 10.67 16.29
CA ALA A 52 15.66 11.88 16.56
C ALA A 52 14.91 12.81 17.52
N SER A 53 15.66 13.66 18.24
CA SER A 53 15.09 14.73 19.05
C SER A 53 15.57 16.07 18.53
N VAL A 54 14.64 16.96 18.28
CA VAL A 54 14.89 18.30 17.74
C VAL A 54 14.25 19.32 18.68
N ILE A 55 15.07 20.00 19.50
CA ILE A 55 14.59 20.89 20.57
C ILE A 55 13.70 20.11 21.54
N SER A 56 12.38 20.39 21.60
CA SER A 56 11.38 19.66 22.40
C SER A 56 10.51 18.73 21.57
N CYS A 57 10.86 18.51 20.29
CA CYS A 57 10.12 17.66 19.36
C CYS A 57 10.81 16.32 19.14
N HIS A 58 10.05 15.33 18.70
CA HIS A 58 10.54 13.99 18.45
C HIS A 58 10.23 13.57 17.01
N VAL A 59 11.14 12.81 16.43
CA VAL A 59 10.99 12.16 15.13
C VAL A 59 11.07 10.65 15.32
N TYR A 60 10.15 9.94 14.71
CA TYR A 60 10.17 8.48 14.61
C TYR A 60 10.08 8.07 13.13
N GLN A 61 10.96 7.17 12.72
CA GLN A 61 10.99 6.60 11.37
C GLN A 61 11.05 5.08 11.45
N ARG A 62 10.14 4.41 10.76
CA ARG A 62 10.18 2.96 10.57
C ARG A 62 9.93 2.62 9.09
N LEU A 63 10.78 1.77 8.53
CA LEU A 63 10.54 1.09 7.26
C LEU A 63 10.65 -0.41 7.50
N ALA A 64 9.66 -1.17 7.04
CA ALA A 64 9.69 -2.63 7.06
C ALA A 64 9.30 -3.16 5.68
N VAL A 65 10.16 -3.94 5.06
CA VAL A 65 10.00 -4.39 3.67
C VAL A 65 10.29 -5.88 3.57
N ASP A 66 9.34 -6.66 3.09
CA ASP A 66 9.56 -8.01 2.60
C ASP A 66 10.07 -7.93 1.16
N PHE A 67 11.18 -8.59 0.87
CA PHE A 67 11.86 -8.46 -0.41
C PHE A 67 12.27 -9.83 -0.98
N PRO A 68 12.07 -10.09 -2.28
CA PRO A 68 12.49 -11.34 -2.90
C PRO A 68 13.98 -11.59 -2.71
N LEU A 69 14.34 -12.83 -2.35
CA LEU A 69 15.74 -13.19 -2.11
C LEU A 69 16.63 -12.85 -3.31
N PRO A 70 17.86 -12.39 -3.06
CA PRO A 70 18.78 -11.99 -4.14
C PRO A 70 19.13 -13.12 -5.11
N GLY A 71 19.04 -14.38 -4.67
CA GLY A 71 19.34 -15.56 -5.49
C GLY A 71 18.24 -15.96 -6.47
N ASP A 72 17.04 -15.42 -6.33
CA ASP A 72 15.96 -15.63 -7.28
C ASP A 72 16.17 -14.74 -8.50
N SER A 73 16.38 -15.34 -9.67
CA SER A 73 16.65 -14.66 -10.95
C SER A 73 15.46 -14.77 -11.92
N THR A 74 14.25 -14.97 -11.39
CA THR A 74 13.05 -15.02 -12.23
C THR A 74 12.62 -13.60 -12.66
N VAL A 75 11.92 -13.52 -13.80
CA VAL A 75 11.35 -12.25 -14.27
C VAL A 75 10.39 -11.66 -13.24
N LEU A 76 9.64 -12.51 -12.53
CA LEU A 76 8.79 -12.08 -11.43
C LEU A 76 9.58 -11.41 -10.32
N ALA A 77 10.66 -12.03 -9.84
CA ALA A 77 11.49 -11.47 -8.78
C ALA A 77 12.08 -10.11 -9.16
N ASP A 78 12.52 -9.95 -10.41
CA ASP A 78 13.03 -8.67 -10.91
C ASP A 78 11.94 -7.59 -10.94
N SER A 79 10.73 -7.93 -11.39
CA SER A 79 9.59 -7.00 -11.38
C SER A 79 9.21 -6.58 -9.95
N LEU A 80 9.23 -7.52 -9.01
CA LEU A 80 8.94 -7.24 -7.60
C LEU A 80 10.01 -6.38 -6.96
N ARG A 81 11.29 -6.65 -7.22
CA ARG A 81 12.41 -5.83 -6.72
C ARG A 81 12.28 -4.37 -7.17
N GLU A 82 12.00 -4.18 -8.46
CA GLU A 82 11.83 -2.83 -9.00
C GLU A 82 10.62 -2.13 -8.37
N TRP A 83 9.51 -2.85 -8.19
CA TRP A 83 8.33 -2.30 -7.54
C TRP A 83 8.59 -1.93 -6.08
N PHE A 84 9.22 -2.83 -5.30
CA PHE A 84 9.58 -2.55 -3.91
C PHE A 84 10.55 -1.38 -3.79
N ALA A 85 11.56 -1.32 -4.67
CA ALA A 85 12.51 -0.21 -4.68
C ALA A 85 11.79 1.12 -4.96
N SER A 86 10.88 1.15 -5.93
CA SER A 86 10.05 2.32 -6.22
C SER A 86 9.15 2.68 -5.03
N ALA A 87 8.52 1.70 -4.39
CA ALA A 87 7.67 1.95 -3.22
C ALA A 87 8.47 2.54 -2.04
N VAL A 88 9.70 2.05 -1.80
CA VAL A 88 10.59 2.61 -0.77
C VAL A 88 11.05 4.03 -1.12
N GLU A 89 11.31 4.33 -2.38
CA GLU A 89 11.61 5.70 -2.80
C GLU A 89 10.40 6.63 -2.68
N GLU A 90 9.21 6.14 -3.02
CA GLU A 90 7.95 6.89 -2.94
C GLU A 90 7.49 7.16 -1.51
N HIS A 91 7.91 6.38 -0.50
CA HIS A 91 7.56 6.65 0.90
C HIS A 91 8.07 8.02 1.37
N TYR A 92 9.04 8.57 0.67
CA TYR A 92 9.60 9.89 0.85
C TYR A 92 8.79 10.95 0.09
N MET A 93 7.49 10.76 -0.09
CA MET A 93 6.67 11.72 -0.80
C MET A 93 6.76 13.11 -0.15
N PRO A 94 6.91 14.19 -0.94
CA PRO A 94 6.79 15.53 -0.42
C PRO A 94 5.42 15.68 0.23
N LEU A 95 5.37 16.29 1.40
CA LEU A 95 4.12 16.70 2.01
C LEU A 95 3.39 17.66 1.07
N LEU A 96 2.07 17.69 1.14
CA LEU A 96 1.27 18.58 0.30
C LEU A 96 1.82 20.02 0.35
N GLY A 97 2.31 20.52 -0.78
CA GLY A 97 2.89 21.86 -0.92
C GLY A 97 4.40 21.96 -0.74
N ASP A 98 5.09 20.86 -0.53
CA ASP A 98 6.55 20.83 -0.45
C ASP A 98 7.16 20.70 -1.87
N GLU A 99 8.01 21.66 -2.26
CA GLU A 99 8.75 21.64 -3.53
C GLU A 99 10.07 20.84 -3.46
N THR A 100 10.34 20.11 -2.36
CA THR A 100 11.55 19.35 -2.23
C THR A 100 11.61 18.19 -3.23
N GLU A 101 12.80 17.96 -3.77
CA GLU A 101 13.03 16.83 -4.67
C GLU A 101 12.73 15.50 -3.96
N PRO A 102 12.05 14.58 -4.63
CA PRO A 102 11.79 13.25 -4.08
C PRO A 102 13.12 12.52 -3.83
N PHE A 103 13.15 11.69 -2.79
CA PHE A 103 14.29 10.83 -2.53
C PHE A 103 14.56 9.92 -3.75
N ARG A 104 15.84 9.83 -4.13
CA ARG A 104 16.30 8.93 -5.19
C ARG A 104 17.53 8.19 -4.71
N PHE A 105 17.45 6.88 -4.71
CA PHE A 105 18.57 6.04 -4.33
C PHE A 105 19.56 5.95 -5.48
N SER A 106 20.83 6.29 -5.22
CA SER A 106 21.90 6.26 -6.23
C SER A 106 22.71 4.95 -6.23
N GLY A 107 22.43 4.04 -5.30
CA GLY A 107 23.09 2.75 -5.18
C GLY A 107 22.43 1.65 -6.04
N ASP A 108 22.80 0.41 -5.74
CA ASP A 108 22.19 -0.76 -6.38
C ASP A 108 20.80 -1.03 -5.79
N ARG A 109 19.76 -0.82 -6.56
CA ARG A 109 18.34 -1.02 -6.16
C ARG A 109 18.02 -2.48 -5.84
N SER A 110 18.85 -3.43 -6.22
CA SER A 110 18.72 -4.83 -5.79
C SER A 110 19.24 -5.06 -4.36
N ASN A 111 20.03 -4.12 -3.81
CA ASN A 111 20.48 -4.14 -2.42
C ASN A 111 19.45 -3.46 -1.50
N MET A 112 18.39 -4.19 -1.15
CA MET A 112 17.28 -3.64 -0.36
C MET A 112 17.73 -3.18 1.04
N ALA A 113 18.69 -3.84 1.65
CA ALA A 113 19.21 -3.43 2.96
C ALA A 113 19.79 -2.02 2.92
N GLU A 114 20.58 -1.72 1.87
CA GLU A 114 21.19 -0.40 1.68
C GLU A 114 20.12 0.65 1.29
N LEU A 115 19.18 0.28 0.41
CA LEU A 115 18.10 1.17 0.00
C LEU A 115 17.22 1.57 1.19
N VAL A 116 16.75 0.59 1.99
CA VAL A 116 15.89 0.84 3.17
C VAL A 116 16.61 1.69 4.21
N LYS A 117 17.90 1.43 4.42
CA LYS A 117 18.73 2.24 5.32
C LYS A 117 18.86 3.68 4.81
N ALA A 118 19.24 3.87 3.56
CA ALA A 118 19.43 5.21 2.99
C ALA A 118 18.10 6.01 2.96
N ALA A 119 17.00 5.37 2.62
CA ALA A 119 15.69 5.98 2.64
C ALA A 119 15.25 6.37 4.06
N GLY A 120 15.51 5.51 5.04
CA GLY A 120 15.21 5.78 6.44
C GLY A 120 16.03 6.93 7.01
N GLU A 121 17.35 6.95 6.75
CA GLU A 121 18.25 8.05 7.17
C GLU A 121 17.79 9.39 6.55
N ALA A 122 17.47 9.40 5.26
CA ALA A 122 16.95 10.59 4.57
C ALA A 122 15.60 11.07 5.16
N GLY A 123 14.71 10.14 5.51
CA GLY A 123 13.45 10.47 6.17
C GLY A 123 13.63 11.14 7.53
N VAL A 124 14.51 10.61 8.38
CA VAL A 124 14.84 11.22 9.68
C VAL A 124 15.47 12.60 9.52
N GLU A 125 16.43 12.74 8.59
CA GLU A 125 17.09 14.01 8.32
C GLU A 125 16.05 15.07 7.88
N ARG A 126 15.22 14.75 6.90
CA ARG A 126 14.18 15.66 6.40
C ARG A 126 13.21 16.11 7.48
N MET A 127 12.60 15.17 8.22
CA MET A 127 11.67 15.51 9.30
C MET A 127 12.35 16.35 10.39
N SER A 128 13.63 16.05 10.69
CA SER A 128 14.41 16.82 11.65
C SER A 128 14.70 18.24 11.19
N ASP A 129 15.00 18.42 9.90
CA ASP A 129 15.27 19.75 9.34
C ASP A 129 14.01 20.61 9.26
N GLU A 130 12.88 20.02 8.91
CA GLU A 130 11.58 20.67 8.93
C GLU A 130 11.23 21.14 10.36
N LEU A 131 11.38 20.26 11.37
CA LEU A 131 11.15 20.63 12.75
C LEU A 131 12.08 21.74 13.26
N LYS A 132 13.34 21.79 12.82
CA LYS A 132 14.26 22.91 13.15
C LYS A 132 13.78 24.24 12.61
N LEU A 133 13.10 24.26 11.46
CA LEU A 133 12.55 25.45 10.85
C LEU A 133 11.26 25.92 11.55
N MET A 134 10.46 24.97 12.04
CA MET A 134 9.14 25.24 12.62
C MET A 134 9.17 25.40 14.14
N ALA A 135 10.09 24.75 14.83
CA ALA A 135 10.13 24.71 16.28
C ALA A 135 10.62 26.04 16.86
N GLY A 136 9.70 26.80 17.47
CA GLY A 136 9.98 27.92 18.36
C GLY A 136 9.99 27.49 19.83
N GLU A 137 10.25 28.46 20.76
CA GLU A 137 10.14 28.20 22.20
C GLU A 137 8.70 27.74 22.56
N GLY A 138 8.58 26.58 23.19
CA GLY A 138 7.32 26.02 23.66
C GLY A 138 6.52 25.26 22.59
N PHE A 139 7.07 25.02 21.42
CA PHE A 139 6.47 24.14 20.42
C PHE A 139 6.91 22.68 20.70
N GLU A 140 5.94 21.83 20.96
CA GLU A 140 6.13 20.40 21.16
C GLU A 140 5.29 19.63 20.19
N THR A 141 5.90 18.71 19.42
CA THR A 141 5.20 17.82 18.51
C THR A 141 6.01 16.54 18.29
N GLU A 142 5.35 15.53 17.77
CA GLU A 142 5.96 14.29 17.33
C GLU A 142 5.71 14.12 15.83
N TYR A 143 6.77 13.91 15.08
CA TYR A 143 6.69 13.53 13.67
C TYR A 143 6.90 12.03 13.55
N ASN A 144 6.02 11.34 12.87
CA ASN A 144 6.19 9.94 12.61
C ASN A 144 6.06 9.62 11.12
N ASN A 145 6.80 8.61 10.70
CA ASN A 145 6.70 8.02 9.38
C ASN A 145 6.88 6.51 9.54
N ASP A 146 5.80 5.76 9.32
CA ASP A 146 5.79 4.30 9.34
C ASP A 146 5.41 3.77 7.96
N PHE A 147 6.35 3.07 7.32
CA PHE A 147 6.16 2.45 6.02
C PHE A 147 6.32 0.95 6.12
N GLU A 148 5.36 0.20 5.61
CA GLU A 148 5.40 -1.25 5.51
C GLU A 148 5.13 -1.66 4.06
N ALA A 149 5.99 -2.53 3.51
CA ALA A 149 5.76 -3.20 2.23
C ALA A 149 5.93 -4.70 2.40
N LYS A 150 4.92 -5.50 2.07
CA LYS A 150 4.92 -6.92 2.34
C LYS A 150 4.28 -7.76 1.25
N LEU A 151 4.62 -9.05 1.26
CA LEU A 151 3.88 -10.06 0.50
C LEU A 151 2.48 -10.24 1.13
N GLY A 152 1.43 -9.85 0.39
CA GLY A 152 0.04 -9.94 0.84
C GLY A 152 -0.59 -11.30 0.55
N TYR A 153 -0.58 -11.72 -0.73
CA TYR A 153 -1.19 -12.97 -1.16
C TYR A 153 -0.43 -13.59 -2.35
N GLN A 154 -0.32 -14.92 -2.37
CA GLN A 154 0.39 -15.65 -3.42
C GLN A 154 -0.35 -16.90 -3.85
N THR A 155 -0.34 -17.17 -5.14
CA THR A 155 -0.76 -18.41 -5.78
C THR A 155 0.36 -18.90 -6.75
N ASP A 156 0.12 -19.97 -7.48
CA ASP A 156 0.98 -20.41 -8.59
C ASP A 156 0.90 -19.49 -9.83
N ARG A 157 -0.05 -18.56 -9.88
CA ARG A 157 -0.33 -17.71 -11.05
C ARG A 157 -0.02 -16.24 -10.81
N PHE A 158 -0.18 -15.77 -9.60
CA PHE A 158 0.04 -14.38 -9.24
C PHE A 158 0.52 -14.19 -7.80
N VAL A 159 1.15 -13.06 -7.60
CA VAL A 159 1.58 -12.55 -6.30
C VAL A 159 1.00 -11.15 -6.13
N THR A 160 0.44 -10.86 -4.96
CA THR A 160 0.01 -9.51 -4.59
C THR A 160 0.89 -8.98 -3.47
N ILE A 161 1.41 -7.78 -3.68
CA ILE A 161 2.19 -7.02 -2.71
C ILE A 161 1.32 -5.90 -2.17
N GLU A 162 1.45 -5.63 -0.87
CA GLU A 162 0.75 -4.54 -0.19
C GLU A 162 1.75 -3.56 0.40
N THR A 163 1.45 -2.26 0.31
CA THR A 163 2.15 -1.22 1.08
C THR A 163 1.17 -0.45 1.94
N LYS A 164 1.62 -0.12 3.14
CA LYS A 164 0.95 0.79 4.06
C LYS A 164 1.91 1.90 4.42
N TYR A 165 1.39 3.09 4.49
CA TYR A 165 2.14 4.27 4.84
C TYR A 165 1.31 5.08 5.82
N ASP A 166 1.87 5.35 6.99
CA ASP A 166 1.29 6.18 8.04
C ASP A 166 2.26 7.31 8.37
N ILE A 167 1.87 8.53 8.11
CA ILE A 167 2.69 9.71 8.32
C ILE A 167 1.93 10.75 9.16
N TYR A 168 2.61 11.31 10.14
CA TYR A 168 2.20 12.52 10.85
C TYR A 168 3.36 13.51 10.95
N THR A 169 3.16 14.68 10.39
CA THR A 169 4.14 15.77 10.40
C THR A 169 3.52 17.06 10.96
N GLY A 170 2.71 16.90 12.00
CA GLY A 170 2.01 18.02 12.63
C GLY A 170 0.65 18.30 11.98
N GLY A 171 -0.02 19.35 12.45
CA GLY A 171 -1.34 19.73 12.01
C GLY A 171 -2.47 18.96 12.69
N ALA A 172 -3.66 18.96 12.07
CA ALA A 172 -4.87 18.40 12.67
C ALA A 172 -4.92 16.88 12.69
N HIS A 173 -4.24 16.21 11.76
CA HIS A 173 -4.20 14.75 11.61
C HIS A 173 -3.06 14.31 10.69
N GLY A 174 -2.74 13.02 10.74
CA GLY A 174 -1.80 12.37 9.82
C GLY A 174 -2.42 12.03 8.46
N ALA A 175 -1.69 11.27 7.65
CA ALA A 175 -2.16 10.71 6.40
C ALA A 175 -1.87 9.21 6.36
N TRP A 176 -2.83 8.45 5.82
CA TRP A 176 -2.68 7.03 5.54
C TRP A 176 -2.79 6.79 4.06
N ILE A 177 -1.88 6.00 3.54
CA ILE A 177 -1.90 5.56 2.15
C ILE A 177 -1.83 4.04 2.14
N TYR A 178 -2.68 3.42 1.35
CA TYR A 178 -2.63 1.99 1.10
C TYR A 178 -2.56 1.76 -0.40
N LYS A 179 -1.55 1.00 -0.83
CA LYS A 179 -1.44 0.56 -2.22
C LYS A 179 -1.22 -0.94 -2.24
N ALA A 180 -1.76 -1.61 -3.23
CA ALA A 180 -1.45 -3.01 -3.50
C ALA A 180 -1.30 -3.21 -5.00
N ALA A 181 -0.45 -4.15 -5.39
CA ALA A 181 -0.22 -4.48 -6.79
C ALA A 181 -0.16 -6.00 -6.96
N THR A 182 -0.86 -6.50 -7.95
CA THR A 182 -0.82 -7.92 -8.34
C THR A 182 0.14 -8.08 -9.51
N PHE A 183 0.99 -9.11 -9.44
CA PHE A 183 1.95 -9.48 -10.49
C PHE A 183 1.67 -10.90 -10.96
N ARG A 184 1.66 -11.08 -12.26
CA ARG A 184 1.51 -12.40 -12.88
C ARG A 184 2.82 -13.18 -12.81
N CYS A 185 2.79 -14.42 -12.28
CA CYS A 185 4.00 -15.20 -12.02
C CYS A 185 4.80 -15.53 -13.28
N ARG A 186 4.13 -15.85 -14.41
CA ARG A 186 4.81 -16.32 -15.62
C ARG A 186 5.76 -15.30 -16.28
N ASP A 187 5.49 -14.01 -16.12
CA ASP A 187 6.20 -12.94 -16.83
C ASP A 187 6.42 -11.66 -16.01
N GLY A 188 6.07 -11.66 -14.72
CA GLY A 188 6.23 -10.51 -13.85
C GLY A 188 5.37 -9.29 -14.22
N ALA A 189 4.39 -9.44 -15.13
CA ALA A 189 3.56 -8.33 -15.56
C ALA A 189 2.67 -7.83 -14.40
N ALA A 190 2.67 -6.51 -14.17
CA ALA A 190 1.75 -5.89 -13.24
C ALA A 190 0.32 -5.96 -13.79
N MET A 191 -0.60 -6.42 -12.94
CA MET A 191 -2.01 -6.62 -13.23
C MET A 191 -2.83 -5.61 -12.43
N GLY A 192 -3.78 -4.98 -13.09
CA GLY A 192 -4.63 -3.96 -12.49
C GLY A 192 -5.92 -3.84 -13.28
N TRP A 193 -6.22 -2.68 -13.83
CA TRP A 193 -7.43 -2.45 -14.64
C TRP A 193 -7.53 -3.37 -15.85
N ASN A 194 -6.42 -3.86 -16.39
CA ASN A 194 -6.40 -4.84 -17.49
C ASN A 194 -7.01 -6.21 -17.11
N MET A 195 -7.21 -6.48 -15.82
CA MET A 195 -7.96 -7.67 -15.38
C MET A 195 -9.47 -7.57 -15.63
N LEU A 196 -9.98 -6.38 -15.90
CA LEU A 196 -11.42 -6.09 -16.05
C LEU A 196 -11.78 -5.71 -17.48
N ASP A 197 -12.99 -6.06 -17.92
CA ASP A 197 -13.58 -5.57 -19.15
C ASP A 197 -14.16 -4.16 -18.95
N LEU A 198 -13.34 -3.14 -19.22
CA LEU A 198 -13.73 -1.75 -19.03
C LEU A 198 -14.87 -1.27 -19.94
N ASN A 199 -15.29 -2.06 -20.96
CA ASN A 199 -16.53 -1.81 -21.69
C ASN A 199 -17.77 -2.01 -20.78
N GLN A 200 -17.60 -2.67 -19.64
CA GLN A 200 -18.63 -2.87 -18.63
C GLN A 200 -18.38 -1.99 -17.37
N LYS A 201 -17.69 -0.86 -17.52
CA LYS A 201 -17.31 0.05 -16.43
C LYS A 201 -18.47 0.35 -15.50
N ASP A 202 -19.67 0.63 -16.02
CA ASP A 202 -20.84 0.97 -15.20
C ASP A 202 -21.25 -0.15 -14.26
N LYS A 203 -21.11 -1.42 -14.67
CA LYS A 203 -21.40 -2.57 -13.80
C LYS A 203 -20.34 -2.76 -12.75
N ILE A 204 -19.07 -2.50 -13.10
CA ILE A 204 -17.95 -2.54 -12.14
C ILE A 204 -18.19 -1.49 -11.06
N ILE A 205 -18.49 -0.25 -11.46
CA ILE A 205 -18.82 0.85 -10.53
C ILE A 205 -20.04 0.48 -9.66
N ALA A 206 -21.08 -0.14 -10.23
CA ALA A 206 -22.24 -0.56 -9.46
C ALA A 206 -21.88 -1.56 -8.34
N LEU A 207 -20.99 -2.54 -8.61
CA LEU A 207 -20.51 -3.47 -7.59
C LEU A 207 -19.69 -2.76 -6.51
N ILE A 208 -18.76 -1.88 -6.92
CA ILE A 208 -17.95 -1.10 -5.99
C ILE A 208 -18.86 -0.23 -5.11
N LYS A 209 -19.85 0.43 -5.70
CA LYS A 209 -20.80 1.29 -5.00
C LYS A 209 -21.57 0.56 -3.91
N GLU A 210 -22.04 -0.66 -4.17
CA GLU A 210 -22.70 -1.46 -3.13
C GLU A 210 -21.73 -1.77 -1.96
N GLY A 211 -20.48 -2.13 -2.25
CA GLY A 211 -19.49 -2.34 -1.19
C GLY A 211 -19.14 -1.05 -0.43
N ILE A 212 -19.14 0.12 -1.09
CA ILE A 212 -18.95 1.41 -0.38
C ILE A 212 -20.14 1.73 0.52
N LYS A 213 -21.38 1.42 0.12
CA LYS A 213 -22.54 1.55 1.02
C LYS A 213 -22.36 0.72 2.30
N GLU A 214 -21.86 -0.51 2.17
CA GLU A 214 -21.55 -1.36 3.33
C GLU A 214 -20.43 -0.74 4.17
N TYR A 215 -19.39 -0.23 3.55
CA TYR A 215 -18.24 0.38 4.23
C TYR A 215 -18.64 1.60 5.07
N VAL A 216 -19.48 2.49 4.54
CA VAL A 216 -19.90 3.73 5.23
C VAL A 216 -21.06 3.49 6.21
N SER A 217 -21.70 2.31 6.16
CA SER A 217 -22.76 1.94 7.09
C SER A 217 -22.21 1.65 8.48
N SER A 218 -22.99 2.00 9.49
CA SER A 218 -22.72 1.66 10.88
C SER A 218 -23.95 0.99 11.51
N SER A 219 -23.80 0.49 12.74
CA SER A 219 -24.93 -0.09 13.50
C SER A 219 -26.09 0.88 13.68
N ASP A 220 -25.81 2.17 13.72
CA ASP A 220 -26.78 3.23 14.01
C ASP A 220 -27.26 3.97 12.75
N ASN A 221 -26.57 3.78 11.64
CA ASN A 221 -26.89 4.43 10.36
C ASN A 221 -26.59 3.51 9.18
N GLU A 222 -27.60 2.80 8.69
CA GLU A 222 -27.48 1.92 7.53
C GLU A 222 -27.73 2.71 6.23
N VAL A 223 -26.74 2.72 5.33
CA VAL A 223 -26.78 3.40 4.02
C VAL A 223 -27.30 2.42 2.97
N LYS A 224 -28.52 2.63 2.46
CA LYS A 224 -29.19 1.73 1.52
C LYS A 224 -29.39 2.31 0.14
N THR A 225 -29.54 3.62 0.03
CA THR A 225 -29.79 4.30 -1.25
C THR A 225 -28.58 5.05 -1.75
N ASP A 226 -28.56 5.35 -3.04
CA ASP A 226 -27.50 6.15 -3.65
C ASP A 226 -27.49 7.57 -3.09
N GLU A 227 -28.67 8.17 -2.83
CA GLU A 227 -28.77 9.49 -2.22
C GLU A 227 -28.12 9.52 -0.84
N GLN A 228 -28.40 8.53 0.01
CA GLN A 228 -27.76 8.42 1.33
C GLN A 228 -26.24 8.23 1.23
N LEU A 229 -25.77 7.46 0.24
CA LEU A 229 -24.34 7.28 -0.02
C LEU A 229 -23.71 8.62 -0.37
N PHE A 230 -24.27 9.33 -1.35
CA PHE A 230 -23.71 10.61 -1.81
C PHE A 230 -23.70 11.70 -0.74
N GLU A 231 -24.62 11.66 0.23
CA GLU A 231 -24.57 12.53 1.41
C GLU A 231 -23.35 12.24 2.32
N CYS A 232 -22.83 11.02 2.31
CA CYS A 232 -21.65 10.63 3.09
C CYS A 232 -20.32 10.94 2.38
N LEU A 233 -20.35 11.06 1.04
CA LEU A 233 -19.17 11.24 0.23
C LEU A 233 -18.83 12.72 0.02
N MET A 234 -17.56 12.99 -0.29
CA MET A 234 -17.07 14.28 -0.75
C MET A 234 -16.62 14.09 -2.20
N LEU A 235 -17.55 14.15 -3.12
CA LEU A 235 -17.23 14.21 -4.54
C LEU A 235 -16.94 15.68 -4.85
N TRP A 236 -15.65 16.00 -4.99
CA TRP A 236 -15.22 17.38 -5.20
C TRP A 236 -15.67 17.87 -6.57
N ASP A 237 -16.26 19.07 -6.59
CA ASP A 237 -16.39 19.88 -7.80
C ASP A 237 -14.96 20.32 -8.20
N ASP A 238 -14.27 19.53 -8.98
CA ASP A 238 -13.10 20.01 -9.68
C ASP A 238 -13.59 21.04 -10.71
N PRO A 239 -13.20 22.34 -10.62
CA PRO A 239 -13.64 23.34 -11.58
C PRO A 239 -13.24 23.02 -13.03
N ASP A 240 -12.28 22.11 -13.24
CA ASP A 240 -11.89 21.62 -14.56
C ASP A 240 -12.67 20.35 -14.98
N THR A 241 -13.44 19.75 -14.06
CA THR A 241 -14.34 18.62 -14.38
C THR A 241 -15.68 19.18 -14.88
N PRO A 242 -16.14 18.79 -16.08
CA PRO A 242 -17.44 19.24 -16.58
C PRO A 242 -18.57 18.91 -15.59
N GLU A 243 -19.45 19.88 -15.32
CA GLU A 243 -20.60 19.74 -14.39
C GLU A 243 -21.43 18.47 -14.61
N ASN A 244 -21.30 17.83 -15.76
CA ASN A 244 -22.01 16.61 -16.15
C ASN A 244 -21.36 15.32 -15.62
N GLU A 245 -20.10 15.36 -15.15
CA GLU A 245 -19.47 14.14 -14.59
C GLU A 245 -19.94 13.86 -13.16
N LEU A 246 -20.38 14.87 -12.42
CA LEU A 246 -21.05 14.70 -11.13
C LEU A 246 -22.43 14.01 -11.24
N GLU A 247 -23.10 14.09 -12.40
CA GLU A 247 -24.31 13.32 -12.70
C GLU A 247 -24.02 11.81 -12.89
N PHE A 248 -22.77 11.40 -13.08
CA PHE A 248 -22.40 10.02 -13.45
C PHE A 248 -22.03 9.12 -12.27
N GLY A 249 -22.03 9.62 -11.03
CA GLY A 249 -21.89 8.79 -9.82
C GLY A 249 -20.43 8.59 -9.40
N LEU A 250 -20.17 7.47 -8.73
CA LEU A 250 -18.88 7.13 -8.15
C LEU A 250 -17.83 6.92 -9.24
N PRO A 251 -16.65 7.58 -9.19
CA PRO A 251 -15.56 7.28 -10.11
C PRO A 251 -14.94 5.89 -9.83
N LEU A 252 -14.17 5.34 -10.77
CA LEU A 252 -13.28 4.24 -10.45
C LEU A 252 -12.12 4.75 -9.58
N PRO A 253 -11.60 3.92 -8.62
CA PRO A 253 -10.44 4.31 -7.83
C PRO A 253 -9.25 4.70 -8.70
N ALA A 254 -8.48 5.72 -8.31
CA ALA A 254 -7.23 6.08 -8.98
C ALA A 254 -6.20 4.93 -8.85
N THR A 255 -6.21 4.22 -7.72
CA THR A 255 -5.38 3.02 -7.52
C THR A 255 -5.98 1.83 -8.25
N PRO A 256 -5.23 1.13 -9.12
CA PRO A 256 -5.71 -0.08 -9.78
C PRO A 256 -6.12 -1.17 -8.79
N PRO A 257 -7.11 -2.02 -9.13
CA PRO A 257 -7.50 -3.13 -8.28
C PRO A 257 -6.41 -4.20 -8.18
N CYS A 258 -6.44 -4.94 -7.09
CA CYS A 258 -5.56 -6.09 -6.87
C CYS A 258 -6.35 -7.34 -6.46
N LEU A 259 -5.68 -8.50 -6.43
CA LEU A 259 -6.27 -9.77 -6.07
C LEU A 259 -5.85 -10.16 -4.65
N LEU A 260 -6.82 -10.38 -3.77
CA LEU A 260 -6.62 -10.90 -2.42
C LEU A 260 -7.19 -12.33 -2.30
N SER A 261 -7.01 -12.98 -1.17
CA SER A 261 -7.47 -14.36 -0.94
C SER A 261 -8.98 -14.56 -1.10
N ASN A 262 -9.77 -13.52 -0.91
CA ASN A 262 -11.24 -13.56 -0.87
C ASN A 262 -11.92 -12.82 -2.04
N GLY A 263 -11.17 -12.19 -2.95
CA GLY A 263 -11.75 -11.48 -4.09
C GLY A 263 -10.85 -10.39 -4.68
N MET A 264 -11.43 -9.62 -5.59
CA MET A 264 -10.79 -8.45 -6.17
C MET A 264 -11.02 -7.24 -5.25
N PHE A 265 -9.93 -6.59 -4.89
CA PHE A 265 -9.92 -5.50 -3.93
C PHE A 265 -9.78 -4.14 -4.63
N PHE A 266 -10.57 -3.18 -4.17
CA PHE A 266 -10.59 -1.80 -4.62
C PHE A 266 -10.39 -0.88 -3.41
N CYS A 267 -9.60 0.17 -3.56
CA CYS A 267 -9.32 1.12 -2.50
C CYS A 267 -9.30 2.55 -3.05
N TYR A 268 -10.08 3.42 -2.43
CA TYR A 268 -9.98 4.87 -2.61
C TYR A 268 -9.07 5.45 -1.54
N GLN A 269 -8.20 6.37 -1.94
CA GLN A 269 -7.31 7.04 -1.01
C GLN A 269 -8.07 8.08 -0.16
N GLN A 270 -7.43 8.56 0.90
CA GLN A 270 -8.00 9.65 1.70
C GLN A 270 -8.33 10.85 0.81
N TYR A 271 -9.50 11.43 1.02
CA TYR A 271 -10.05 12.55 0.26
C TYR A 271 -10.35 12.29 -1.22
N GLU A 272 -10.16 11.08 -1.73
CA GLU A 272 -10.48 10.78 -3.12
C GLU A 272 -12.00 10.83 -3.38
N ILE A 273 -12.79 10.25 -2.47
CA ILE A 273 -14.26 10.27 -2.56
C ILE A 273 -14.96 10.57 -1.22
N ALA A 274 -14.20 10.66 -0.12
CA ALA A 274 -14.77 10.73 1.22
C ALA A 274 -13.96 11.64 2.13
N PRO A 275 -14.58 12.26 3.17
CA PRO A 275 -13.85 13.04 4.16
C PRO A 275 -12.89 12.16 4.96
N TYR A 276 -11.84 12.76 5.51
CA TYR A 276 -10.84 12.09 6.34
C TYR A 276 -11.42 11.15 7.40
N ALA A 277 -12.52 11.56 8.03
CA ALA A 277 -13.17 10.79 9.09
C ALA A 277 -13.69 9.41 8.66
N LEU A 278 -13.91 9.20 7.36
CA LEU A 278 -14.29 7.92 6.79
C LEU A 278 -13.08 7.03 6.45
N GLY A 279 -11.85 7.53 6.57
CA GLY A 279 -10.63 6.77 6.30
C GLY A 279 -10.43 6.47 4.81
N LEU A 280 -10.06 5.22 4.51
CA LEU A 280 -9.85 4.72 3.15
C LEU A 280 -11.04 3.84 2.74
N PRO A 281 -11.96 4.30 1.90
CA PRO A 281 -13.06 3.45 1.44
C PRO A 281 -12.54 2.24 0.65
N MET A 282 -12.76 1.04 1.21
CA MET A 282 -12.21 -0.21 0.71
C MET A 282 -13.33 -1.21 0.41
N VAL A 283 -13.23 -1.91 -0.72
CA VAL A 283 -14.21 -2.91 -1.14
C VAL A 283 -13.50 -4.16 -1.64
N THR A 284 -13.92 -5.33 -1.17
CA THR A 284 -13.53 -6.60 -1.78
C THR A 284 -14.76 -7.22 -2.46
N VAL A 285 -14.68 -7.36 -3.77
CA VAL A 285 -15.73 -8.04 -4.55
C VAL A 285 -15.35 -9.51 -4.71
N PRO A 286 -16.16 -10.46 -4.20
CA PRO A 286 -15.88 -11.89 -4.34
C PRO A 286 -15.65 -12.33 -5.78
N TYR A 287 -14.81 -13.33 -5.98
CA TYR A 287 -14.41 -13.78 -7.32
C TYR A 287 -15.58 -14.28 -8.17
N ASP A 288 -16.55 -14.95 -7.58
CA ASP A 288 -17.76 -15.41 -8.28
C ASP A 288 -18.67 -14.27 -8.73
N VAL A 289 -18.66 -13.16 -7.98
CA VAL A 289 -19.43 -11.94 -8.30
C VAL A 289 -18.76 -11.13 -9.41
N ILE A 290 -17.42 -10.96 -9.35
CA ILE A 290 -16.68 -10.16 -10.34
C ILE A 290 -16.41 -10.93 -11.64
N ALA A 291 -16.46 -12.26 -11.64
CA ALA A 291 -16.12 -13.12 -12.78
C ALA A 291 -16.78 -12.74 -14.12
N PRO A 292 -18.06 -12.33 -14.17
CA PRO A 292 -18.69 -11.90 -15.43
C PRO A 292 -18.08 -10.63 -16.03
N LEU A 293 -17.36 -9.84 -15.23
CA LEU A 293 -16.78 -8.54 -15.61
C LEU A 293 -15.27 -8.61 -15.88
N LEU A 294 -14.67 -9.81 -15.76
CA LEU A 294 -13.26 -10.00 -16.04
C LEU A 294 -12.97 -9.94 -17.55
N SER A 295 -11.83 -9.36 -17.89
CA SER A 295 -11.20 -9.48 -19.19
C SER A 295 -10.72 -10.92 -19.47
N ALA A 296 -10.23 -11.18 -20.66
CA ALA A 296 -9.57 -12.45 -20.98
C ALA A 296 -8.35 -12.70 -20.08
N GLU A 297 -7.54 -11.66 -19.81
CA GLU A 297 -6.37 -11.74 -18.94
C GLU A 297 -6.75 -12.03 -17.48
N GLY A 298 -7.78 -11.36 -16.97
CA GLY A 298 -8.29 -11.60 -15.61
C GLY A 298 -8.83 -13.01 -15.43
N ARG A 299 -9.55 -13.55 -16.43
CA ARG A 299 -10.05 -14.93 -16.41
C ARG A 299 -8.92 -15.95 -16.43
N GLU A 300 -7.91 -15.75 -17.29
CA GLU A 300 -6.72 -16.59 -17.32
C GLU A 300 -5.99 -16.62 -15.99
N LEU A 301 -5.82 -15.45 -15.37
CA LEU A 301 -5.12 -15.30 -14.10
C LEU A 301 -5.82 -16.06 -12.95
N LEU A 302 -7.17 -16.08 -12.95
CA LEU A 302 -7.98 -16.75 -11.94
C LEU A 302 -8.41 -18.19 -12.33
N ASP A 303 -7.90 -18.74 -13.44
CA ASP A 303 -8.29 -20.07 -13.97
C ASP A 303 -9.80 -20.23 -14.23
N LEU A 304 -10.43 -19.16 -14.62
CA LEU A 304 -11.85 -19.18 -14.94
C LEU A 304 -12.05 -19.43 -16.44
N LYS A 305 -12.75 -20.53 -16.77
CA LYS A 305 -13.07 -20.94 -18.15
C LYS A 305 -14.21 -20.12 -18.74
#